data_c7161fbe5192578cd3630803546b5997
#
_entry.id   c7161fbe5192578cd3630803546b5997
#
_cell.length_a   1.000
_cell.length_b   1.000
_cell.length_c   1.000
_cell.angle_alpha   90.00
_cell.angle_beta   90.00
_cell.angle_gamma   90.00
#
_symmetry.space_group_name_H-M   'P 1'
#
loop_
_entity.id
_entity.type
_entity.pdbx_description
1 polymer ?
#
loop_
_entity_poly.entity_id
_entity_poly.type
_entity_poly.pdbx_seq_one_letter_code
_entity_poly.pdbx_strand_id
1 'polypeptide(L)'
;MQSEVEALLALQEDDARIAELENRKKALEPRMAALDKKREAAAGAVGRARTAVESEEKRQRELQGKIAQHKQMQEKNLAQFDA
;
A
#
# COMPACT_ATOMS: atom_id res chain seq x y z
N MET A 1 -11.28 -60.09 5.66
CA MET A 1 -12.15 -59.49 4.66
C MET A 1 -12.73 -58.18 5.11
N GLN A 2 -13.34 -58.06 6.29
CA GLN A 2 -13.85 -56.78 6.81
C GLN A 2 -12.75 -55.75 7.01
N SER A 3 -11.57 -56.17 7.46
CA SER A 3 -10.43 -55.26 7.66
C SER A 3 -9.88 -54.67 6.36
N GLU A 4 -9.96 -55.43 5.27
CA GLU A 4 -9.54 -54.90 3.92
C GLU A 4 -10.55 -53.93 3.37
N VAL A 5 -11.84 -54.16 3.58
CA VAL A 5 -12.90 -53.25 3.18
C VAL A 5 -12.82 -51.94 3.99
N GLU A 6 -12.59 -52.03 5.28
CA GLU A 6 -12.39 -50.90 6.17
C GLU A 6 -11.18 -50.09 5.76
N ALA A 7 -10.06 -50.72 5.42
CA ALA A 7 -8.86 -50.05 4.94
C ALA A 7 -9.09 -49.36 3.63
N LEU A 8 -9.82 -49.96 2.69
CA LEU A 8 -10.17 -49.34 1.40
C LEU A 8 -11.10 -48.12 1.57
N LEU A 9 -12.07 -48.24 2.49
CA LEU A 9 -12.95 -47.12 2.80
C LEU A 9 -12.19 -45.94 3.42
N ALA A 10 -11.23 -46.26 4.34
CA ALA A 10 -10.39 -45.25 4.95
C ALA A 10 -9.52 -44.52 3.92
N LEU A 11 -8.96 -45.28 2.94
CA LEU A 11 -8.20 -44.70 1.82
C LEU A 11 -9.06 -43.80 0.94
N GLN A 12 -10.30 -44.21 0.63
CA GLN A 12 -11.22 -43.41 -0.14
C GLN A 12 -11.58 -42.11 0.58
N GLU A 13 -11.78 -42.17 1.90
CA GLU A 13 -12.04 -40.97 2.70
C GLU A 13 -10.83 -40.00 2.68
N ASP A 14 -9.62 -40.53 2.81
CA ASP A 14 -8.39 -39.75 2.76
C ASP A 14 -8.20 -39.11 1.40
N ASP A 15 -8.43 -39.89 0.32
CA ASP A 15 -8.36 -39.36 -1.05
C ASP A 15 -9.39 -38.24 -1.28
N ALA A 16 -10.59 -38.40 -0.74
CA ALA A 16 -11.62 -37.37 -0.82
C ALA A 16 -11.23 -36.08 -0.09
N ARG A 17 -10.59 -36.21 1.08
CA ARG A 17 -10.07 -35.08 1.84
C ARG A 17 -8.95 -34.37 1.11
N ILE A 18 -8.02 -35.13 0.54
CA ILE A 18 -6.92 -34.59 -0.27
C ILE A 18 -7.47 -33.82 -1.45
N ALA A 19 -8.43 -34.39 -2.19
CA ALA A 19 -9.05 -33.73 -3.33
C ALA A 19 -9.76 -32.42 -2.92
N GLU A 20 -10.46 -32.42 -1.79
CA GLU A 20 -11.11 -31.23 -1.26
C GLU A 20 -10.09 -30.14 -0.91
N LEU A 21 -8.99 -30.53 -0.22
CA LEU A 21 -7.94 -29.59 0.13
C LEU A 21 -7.23 -29.00 -1.08
N GLU A 22 -6.98 -29.83 -2.10
CA GLU A 22 -6.43 -29.37 -3.37
C GLU A 22 -7.34 -28.35 -4.06
N ASN A 23 -8.65 -28.62 -4.06
CA ASN A 23 -9.65 -27.71 -4.62
C ASN A 23 -9.70 -26.38 -3.87
N ARG A 24 -9.63 -26.42 -2.54
CA ARG A 24 -9.56 -25.22 -1.70
C ARG A 24 -8.30 -24.42 -1.98
N LYS A 25 -7.17 -25.10 -2.12
CA LYS A 25 -5.89 -24.47 -2.48
C LYS A 25 -5.99 -23.76 -3.82
N LYS A 26 -6.54 -24.44 -4.83
CA LYS A 26 -6.73 -23.85 -6.17
C LYS A 26 -7.66 -22.64 -6.12
N ALA A 27 -8.70 -22.68 -5.30
CA ALA A 27 -9.63 -21.56 -5.15
C ALA A 27 -8.98 -20.36 -4.43
N LEU A 28 -8.00 -20.59 -3.55
CA LEU A 28 -7.29 -19.54 -2.83
C LEU A 28 -6.24 -18.84 -3.70
N GLU A 29 -5.60 -19.53 -4.63
CA GLU A 29 -4.55 -18.98 -5.48
C GLU A 29 -4.96 -17.69 -6.20
N PRO A 30 -6.11 -17.64 -6.91
CA PRO A 30 -6.52 -16.40 -7.57
C PRO A 30 -6.91 -15.30 -6.59
N ARG A 31 -7.40 -15.64 -5.40
CA ARG A 31 -7.69 -14.66 -4.33
C ARG A 31 -6.41 -14.02 -3.81
N MET A 32 -5.36 -14.83 -3.59
CA MET A 32 -4.06 -14.35 -3.17
C MET A 32 -3.45 -13.43 -4.22
N ALA A 33 -3.51 -13.82 -5.49
CA ALA A 33 -3.02 -13.01 -6.60
C ALA A 33 -3.76 -11.66 -6.69
N ALA A 34 -5.08 -11.68 -6.50
CA ALA A 34 -5.88 -10.46 -6.51
C ALA A 34 -5.53 -9.54 -5.32
N LEU A 35 -5.31 -10.12 -4.14
CA LEU A 35 -4.88 -9.36 -2.95
C LEU A 35 -3.50 -8.76 -3.13
N ASP A 36 -2.55 -9.50 -3.72
CA ASP A 36 -1.22 -8.99 -4.02
C ASP A 36 -1.27 -7.81 -4.98
N LYS A 37 -2.09 -7.88 -6.01
CA LYS A 37 -2.30 -6.76 -6.95
C LYS A 37 -2.88 -5.53 -6.24
N LYS A 38 -3.85 -5.72 -5.36
CA LYS A 38 -4.44 -4.63 -4.57
C LYS A 38 -3.40 -4.01 -3.64
N ARG A 39 -2.59 -4.84 -3.02
CA ARG A 39 -1.51 -4.40 -2.13
C ARG A 39 -0.47 -3.57 -2.89
N GLU A 40 -0.05 -4.02 -4.06
CA GLU A 40 0.88 -3.30 -4.91
C GLU A 40 0.30 -1.95 -5.37
N ALA A 41 -0.96 -1.95 -5.79
CA ALA A 41 -1.66 -0.72 -6.18
C ALA A 41 -1.76 0.27 -5.02
N ALA A 42 -2.09 -0.22 -3.82
CA ALA A 42 -2.16 0.60 -2.61
C ALA A 42 -0.79 1.15 -2.23
N ALA A 43 0.25 0.33 -2.27
CA ALA A 43 1.62 0.76 -1.99
C ALA A 43 2.09 1.82 -2.99
N GLY A 44 1.77 1.65 -4.28
CA GLY A 44 2.04 2.64 -5.31
C GLY A 44 1.32 3.96 -5.07
N ALA A 45 0.04 3.90 -4.67
CA ALA A 45 -0.75 5.08 -4.34
C ALA A 45 -0.18 5.83 -3.12
N VAL A 46 0.22 5.10 -2.08
CA VAL A 46 0.88 5.68 -0.90
C VAL A 46 2.19 6.35 -1.29
N GLY A 47 3.01 5.69 -2.12
CA GLY A 47 4.26 6.25 -2.61
C GLY A 47 4.05 7.56 -3.36
N ARG A 48 3.08 7.61 -4.25
CA ARG A 48 2.73 8.83 -5.01
C ARG A 48 2.23 9.94 -4.09
N ALA A 49 1.40 9.61 -3.11
CA ALA A 49 0.89 10.57 -2.14
C ALA A 49 2.03 11.17 -1.29
N ARG A 50 2.97 10.35 -0.84
CA ARG A 50 4.15 10.80 -0.10
C ARG A 50 5.00 11.75 -0.92
N THR A 51 5.24 11.43 -2.18
CA THR A 51 6.00 12.29 -3.10
C THR A 51 5.29 13.63 -3.30
N ALA A 52 3.97 13.61 -3.47
CA ALA A 52 3.18 14.82 -3.60
C ALA A 52 3.26 15.69 -2.34
N VAL A 53 3.16 15.09 -1.16
CA VAL A 53 3.29 15.80 0.13
C VAL A 53 4.68 16.43 0.26
N GLU A 54 5.74 15.68 -0.04
CA GLU A 54 7.12 16.20 0.01
C GLU A 54 7.31 17.39 -0.93
N SER A 55 6.76 17.31 -2.14
CA SER A 55 6.80 18.40 -3.11
C SER A 55 6.08 19.65 -2.60
N GLU A 56 4.90 19.47 -2.00
CA GLU A 56 4.12 20.58 -1.43
C GLU A 56 4.82 21.19 -0.20
N GLU A 57 5.42 20.39 0.65
CA GLU A 57 6.19 20.87 1.78
C GLU A 57 7.38 21.71 1.33
N LYS A 58 8.08 21.27 0.30
CA LYS A 58 9.20 22.02 -0.30
C LYS A 58 8.71 23.36 -0.86
N ARG A 59 7.61 23.34 -1.57
CA ARG A 59 6.98 24.54 -2.13
C ARG A 59 6.57 25.51 -1.04
N GLN A 60 5.97 25.03 0.05
CA GLN A 60 5.62 25.84 1.22
C GLN A 60 6.84 26.53 1.80
N ARG A 61 7.94 25.80 1.99
CA ARG A 61 9.19 26.37 2.52
C ARG A 61 9.74 27.46 1.61
N GLU A 62 9.71 27.24 0.30
CA GLU A 62 10.15 28.23 -0.68
C GLU A 62 9.29 29.50 -0.63
N LEU A 63 7.96 29.33 -0.54
CA LEU A 63 7.04 30.46 -0.42
C LEU A 63 7.21 31.22 0.89
N GLN A 64 7.40 30.52 2.01
CA GLN A 64 7.67 31.14 3.30
C GLN A 64 8.96 31.96 3.25
N GLY A 65 10.00 31.44 2.60
CA GLY A 65 11.25 32.13 2.38
C GLY A 65 11.06 33.43 1.57
N LYS A 66 10.27 33.38 0.51
CA LYS A 66 9.95 34.53 -0.32
C LYS A 66 9.15 35.57 0.47
N ILE A 67 8.18 35.14 1.27
CA ILE A 67 7.40 36.03 2.13
C ILE A 67 8.31 36.75 3.12
N ALA A 68 9.22 36.01 3.76
CA ALA A 68 10.18 36.59 4.69
C ALA A 68 11.08 37.64 4.01
N GLN A 69 11.57 37.35 2.81
CA GLN A 69 12.38 38.28 2.03
C GLN A 69 11.61 39.55 1.66
N HIS A 70 10.37 39.41 1.22
CA HIS A 70 9.52 40.56 0.89
C HIS A 70 9.21 41.42 2.11
N LYS A 71 8.98 40.81 3.27
CA LYS A 71 8.78 41.54 4.53
C LYS A 71 10.02 42.35 4.90
N GLN A 72 11.20 41.75 4.78
CA GLN A 72 12.46 42.44 5.05
C GLN A 72 12.65 43.63 4.10
N MET A 73 12.36 43.46 2.82
CA MET A 73 12.43 44.54 1.83
C MET A 73 11.44 45.67 2.13
N GLN A 74 10.21 45.32 2.55
CA GLN A 74 9.22 46.29 2.96
C GLN A 74 9.72 47.10 4.19
N GLU A 75 10.25 46.44 5.18
CA GLU A 75 10.79 47.07 6.39
C GLU A 75 11.94 48.04 6.04
N LYS A 76 12.87 47.61 5.17
CA LYS A 76 13.96 48.45 4.69
C LYS A 76 13.47 49.66 3.94
N ASN A 77 12.50 49.45 3.03
CA ASN A 77 11.94 50.54 2.24
C ASN A 77 11.20 51.56 3.12
N LEU A 78 10.45 51.09 4.10
CA LEU A 78 9.79 51.98 5.08
C LEU A 78 10.78 52.78 5.89
N ALA A 79 11.85 52.10 6.38
CA ALA A 79 12.92 52.75 7.15
C ALA A 79 13.62 53.86 6.30
N GLN A 80 13.87 53.59 5.01
CA GLN A 80 14.48 54.55 4.11
C GLN A 80 13.53 55.72 3.83
N PHE A 81 12.25 55.46 3.74
CA PHE A 81 11.25 56.48 3.49
C PHE A 81 11.06 57.41 4.69
N ASP A 82 11.12 56.88 5.89
CA ASP A 82 10.98 57.62 7.13
C ASP A 82 12.26 58.40 7.51
N ALA A 83 13.38 58.01 6.94
CA ALA A 83 14.65 58.70 7.17
C ALA A 83 14.78 59.92 6.25
#